data_99ee0657aac6f67b86849594f84d882d
#
_entry.id   99ee0657aac6f67b86849594f84d882d
#
_cell.length_a   1.000
_cell.length_b   1.000
_cell.length_c   1.000
_cell.angle_alpha   90.00
_cell.angle_beta   90.00
_cell.angle_gamma   90.00
#
_symmetry.space_group_name_H-M   'P 1'
#
loop_
_entity.id
_entity.type
_entity.pdbx_description
1 polymer ?
#
loop_
_entity_poly.entity_id
_entity_poly.type
_entity_poly.pdbx_seq_one_letter_code
_entity_poly.pdbx_strand_id
1 'polypeptide(L)'
;MYKGIVILGGNKLAHPAISHITKLGFHTIVVDQNISEELKKISSETIQINFFNPEKLINSLKNKSFEAIIPLNDFAVLSAAISIEYFGLIGYSVEAAKNVSEKFRLKSCWIKNRIKTPYSKTISVENFKSVIEKWNIYPCILKPSFAGGGSRDVLYCNNSQELFQNYKSIKSKYKYILLEEYIYGSEHSAEVLVSDGNVNIISISDKFNYSFSNTVVQDLIFPSKIGIQKIEHLKELFWKACKSLGIKNGAAHFEFIINQNNETYLLEIGGRPGGGLNFFPISYISNGIDYPYHLINILLDKHTAIGNFEVKNKLCWHFFKIYNGVLDEVLGLNEVLSHKDVIKADIFVKIGDFRNGNLENDLQRTGYVLFTYESDKDLNQKIKLFDKVLKFKVL
;
A
#
# COMPACT_ATOMS: atom_id res chain seq x y z
N MET A 1 -11.74 -2.78 31.34
CA MET A 1 -10.30 -2.78 31.01
C MET A 1 -10.19 -2.32 29.55
N TYR A 2 -9.37 -1.32 29.26
CA TYR A 2 -9.18 -0.84 27.89
C TYR A 2 -8.39 -1.89 27.11
N LYS A 3 -8.90 -2.25 25.90
CA LYS A 3 -8.20 -3.19 25.00
C LYS A 3 -7.10 -2.44 24.27
N GLY A 4 -5.85 -2.80 24.55
CA GLY A 4 -4.70 -2.19 23.90
C GLY A 4 -4.53 -2.73 22.48
N ILE A 5 -4.27 -1.83 21.53
CA ILE A 5 -3.95 -2.15 20.13
C ILE A 5 -2.58 -1.57 19.81
N VAL A 6 -1.62 -2.44 19.52
CA VAL A 6 -0.28 -2.03 19.08
C VAL A 6 -0.32 -1.75 17.58
N ILE A 7 0.16 -0.59 17.17
CA ILE A 7 0.21 -0.15 15.76
C ILE A 7 1.68 0.07 15.39
N LEU A 8 2.17 -0.67 14.38
CA LEU A 8 3.54 -0.57 13.90
C LEU A 8 3.61 0.33 12.66
N GLY A 9 4.12 1.54 12.84
CA GLY A 9 4.21 2.59 11.85
C GLY A 9 3.24 3.74 12.12
N GLY A 10 3.78 4.96 12.24
CA GLY A 10 3.05 6.18 12.58
C GLY A 10 3.31 7.33 11.62
N ASN A 11 3.52 7.05 10.33
CA ASN A 11 3.72 8.11 9.35
C ASN A 11 2.46 9.01 9.20
N LYS A 12 2.63 10.22 8.69
CA LYS A 12 1.58 11.25 8.59
C LYS A 12 0.30 10.78 7.88
N LEU A 13 0.42 9.89 6.90
CA LEU A 13 -0.74 9.34 6.19
C LEU A 13 -1.52 8.31 7.03
N ALA A 14 -0.91 7.72 8.06
CA ALA A 14 -1.58 6.82 9.01
C ALA A 14 -2.32 7.55 10.12
N HIS A 15 -2.04 8.85 10.36
CA HIS A 15 -2.64 9.62 11.45
C HIS A 15 -4.20 9.58 11.46
N PRO A 16 -4.91 9.68 10.33
CA PRO A 16 -6.38 9.56 10.34
C PRO A 16 -6.86 8.22 10.92
N ALA A 17 -6.24 7.12 10.54
CA ALA A 17 -6.59 5.79 11.05
C ALA A 17 -6.27 5.65 12.54
N ILE A 18 -5.09 6.08 12.99
CA ILE A 18 -4.69 6.05 14.41
C ILE A 18 -5.66 6.87 15.27
N SER A 19 -5.94 8.11 14.85
CA SER A 19 -6.89 8.98 15.53
C SER A 19 -8.30 8.37 15.59
N HIS A 20 -8.75 7.73 14.51
CA HIS A 20 -10.05 7.07 14.45
C HIS A 20 -10.11 5.90 15.42
N ILE A 21 -9.12 5.01 15.42
CA ILE A 21 -9.01 3.86 16.35
C ILE A 21 -9.05 4.34 17.81
N THR A 22 -8.32 5.41 18.14
CA THR A 22 -8.34 5.99 19.50
C THR A 22 -9.74 6.53 19.85
N LYS A 23 -10.42 7.21 18.92
CA LYS A 23 -11.79 7.71 19.11
C LYS A 23 -12.85 6.61 19.24
N LEU A 24 -12.60 5.42 18.68
CA LEU A 24 -13.44 4.23 18.90
C LEU A 24 -13.31 3.66 20.33
N GLY A 25 -12.45 4.25 21.17
CA GLY A 25 -12.25 3.84 22.57
C GLY A 25 -11.17 2.77 22.77
N PHE A 26 -10.37 2.43 21.73
CA PHE A 26 -9.23 1.54 21.89
C PHE A 26 -8.01 2.29 22.45
N HIS A 27 -7.26 1.63 23.33
CA HIS A 27 -5.99 2.16 23.82
C HIS A 27 -4.89 1.89 22.78
N THR A 28 -4.53 2.91 22.00
CA THR A 28 -3.55 2.79 20.91
C THR A 28 -2.11 2.94 21.43
N ILE A 29 -1.27 1.95 21.16
CA ILE A 29 0.17 1.97 21.44
C ILE A 29 0.89 2.03 20.10
N VAL A 30 1.36 3.21 19.69
CA VAL A 30 2.01 3.39 18.40
C VAL A 30 3.52 3.23 18.52
N VAL A 31 4.09 2.33 17.74
CA VAL A 31 5.54 2.05 17.72
C VAL A 31 6.11 2.54 16.39
N ASP A 32 7.05 3.47 16.44
CA ASP A 32 7.77 3.99 15.27
C ASP A 32 9.18 4.46 15.65
N GLN A 33 10.08 4.57 14.67
CA GLN A 33 11.40 5.16 14.86
C GLN A 33 11.31 6.68 15.04
N ASN A 34 10.32 7.29 14.37
CA ASN A 34 10.10 8.74 14.37
C ASN A 34 8.73 9.07 14.97
N ILE A 35 8.74 9.58 16.18
CA ILE A 35 7.53 9.99 16.89
C ILE A 35 7.37 11.51 16.80
N SER A 36 6.35 11.98 16.07
CA SER A 36 6.00 13.39 15.99
C SER A 36 5.12 13.83 17.18
N GLU A 37 5.11 15.13 17.50
CA GLU A 37 4.20 15.67 18.50
C GLU A 37 2.71 15.50 18.13
N GLU A 38 2.40 15.52 16.84
CA GLU A 38 1.04 15.23 16.35
C GLU A 38 0.66 13.78 16.66
N LEU A 39 1.57 12.83 16.41
CA LEU A 39 1.35 11.40 16.69
C LEU A 39 1.09 11.16 18.19
N LYS A 40 1.84 11.81 19.08
CA LYS A 40 1.62 11.75 20.54
C LYS A 40 0.22 12.24 20.95
N LYS A 41 -0.30 13.25 20.26
CA LYS A 41 -1.63 13.81 20.57
C LYS A 41 -2.80 12.92 20.12
N ILE A 42 -2.63 12.12 19.07
CA ILE A 42 -3.69 11.30 18.49
C ILE A 42 -3.66 9.84 18.95
N SER A 43 -2.61 9.40 19.62
CA SER A 43 -2.46 8.06 20.19
C SER A 43 -2.52 8.08 21.71
N SER A 44 -2.84 6.93 22.33
CA SER A 44 -2.86 6.82 23.79
C SER A 44 -1.45 6.70 24.37
N GLU A 45 -0.55 6.01 23.65
CA GLU A 45 0.84 5.81 24.02
C GLU A 45 1.72 5.73 22.77
N THR A 46 2.98 6.15 22.88
CA THR A 46 3.98 6.01 21.81
C THR A 46 5.24 5.35 22.32
N ILE A 47 5.85 4.48 21.51
CA ILE A 47 7.13 3.82 21.80
C ILE A 47 8.08 4.12 20.65
N GLN A 48 9.17 4.83 20.94
CA GLN A 48 10.16 5.21 19.92
C GLN A 48 11.26 4.15 19.81
N ILE A 49 11.08 3.19 18.89
CA ILE A 49 12.09 2.16 18.59
C ILE A 49 12.06 1.79 17.11
N ASN A 50 13.13 1.16 16.65
CA ASN A 50 13.13 0.46 15.37
C ASN A 50 12.41 -0.89 15.52
N PHE A 51 11.15 -0.96 15.07
CA PHE A 51 10.32 -2.17 15.11
C PHE A 51 10.68 -3.22 14.05
N PHE A 52 11.63 -2.96 13.15
CA PHE A 52 12.11 -3.98 12.20
C PHE A 52 12.89 -5.10 12.90
N ASN A 53 13.39 -4.85 14.12
CA ASN A 53 13.99 -5.87 14.96
C ASN A 53 12.91 -6.45 15.89
N PRO A 54 12.47 -7.71 15.67
CA PRO A 54 11.39 -8.31 16.45
C PRO A 54 11.74 -8.50 17.93
N GLU A 55 12.99 -8.76 18.28
CA GLU A 55 13.42 -8.90 19.67
C GLU A 55 13.28 -7.57 20.44
N LYS A 56 13.70 -6.47 19.83
CA LYS A 56 13.51 -5.12 20.42
C LYS A 56 12.03 -4.79 20.59
N LEU A 57 11.21 -5.14 19.57
CA LEU A 57 9.76 -4.93 19.63
C LEU A 57 9.15 -5.73 20.78
N ILE A 58 9.40 -7.04 20.86
CA ILE A 58 8.90 -7.90 21.93
C ILE A 58 9.30 -7.35 23.30
N ASN A 59 10.58 -7.01 23.50
CA ASN A 59 11.07 -6.50 24.79
C ASN A 59 10.38 -5.19 25.20
N SER A 60 10.07 -4.31 24.25
CA SER A 60 9.36 -3.05 24.52
C SER A 60 7.89 -3.24 24.90
N LEU A 61 7.29 -4.39 24.50
CA LEU A 61 5.88 -4.70 24.70
C LEU A 61 5.61 -5.63 25.89
N LYS A 62 6.61 -6.34 26.47
CA LYS A 62 6.44 -7.34 27.55
C LYS A 62 5.64 -6.85 28.76
N ASN A 63 5.74 -5.59 29.13
CA ASN A 63 5.07 -5.00 30.28
C ASN A 63 3.85 -4.15 29.89
N LYS A 64 3.36 -4.28 28.66
CA LYS A 64 2.18 -3.57 28.16
C LYS A 64 0.96 -4.49 28.11
N SER A 65 -0.22 -3.90 28.29
CA SER A 65 -1.49 -4.62 28.15
C SER A 65 -2.08 -4.33 26.76
N PHE A 66 -2.13 -5.34 25.91
CA PHE A 66 -2.69 -5.24 24.55
C PHE A 66 -3.21 -6.59 24.08
N GLU A 67 -4.08 -6.58 23.08
CA GLU A 67 -4.74 -7.79 22.55
C GLU A 67 -4.56 -7.97 21.03
N ALA A 68 -4.02 -6.96 20.33
CA ALA A 68 -3.76 -7.05 18.89
C ALA A 68 -2.54 -6.23 18.46
N ILE A 69 -1.92 -6.64 17.35
CA ILE A 69 -0.80 -5.94 16.69
C ILE A 69 -1.17 -5.72 15.22
N ILE A 70 -1.11 -4.48 14.74
CA ILE A 70 -1.45 -4.09 13.38
C ILE A 70 -0.21 -3.47 12.70
N PRO A 71 0.38 -4.13 11.68
CA PRO A 71 1.42 -3.51 10.85
C PRO A 71 0.78 -2.54 9.85
N LEU A 72 1.32 -1.32 9.72
CA LEU A 72 0.87 -0.32 8.74
C LEU A 72 1.86 -0.11 7.58
N ASN A 73 2.92 -0.90 7.50
CA ASN A 73 3.84 -0.93 6.37
C ASN A 73 4.46 -2.32 6.18
N ASP A 74 5.02 -2.57 5.00
CA ASP A 74 5.53 -3.89 4.62
C ASP A 74 6.71 -4.35 5.47
N PHE A 75 7.56 -3.43 5.95
CA PHE A 75 8.70 -3.75 6.81
C PHE A 75 8.26 -4.23 8.21
N ALA A 76 7.05 -3.86 8.63
CA ALA A 76 6.50 -4.26 9.92
C ALA A 76 5.89 -5.66 9.93
N VAL A 77 5.54 -6.21 8.75
CA VAL A 77 4.75 -7.46 8.65
C VAL A 77 5.43 -8.64 9.32
N LEU A 78 6.72 -8.85 9.09
CA LEU A 78 7.44 -9.99 9.65
C LEU A 78 7.66 -9.83 11.17
N SER A 79 8.05 -8.65 11.63
CA SER A 79 8.25 -8.41 13.08
C SER A 79 6.93 -8.42 13.84
N ALA A 80 5.83 -7.96 13.22
CA ALA A 80 4.49 -8.11 13.76
C ALA A 80 4.13 -9.60 13.95
N ALA A 81 4.31 -10.42 12.91
CA ALA A 81 3.98 -11.85 12.97
C ALA A 81 4.80 -12.61 14.04
N ILE A 82 6.11 -12.34 14.16
CA ILE A 82 6.95 -12.91 15.21
C ILE A 82 6.46 -12.50 16.61
N SER A 83 6.06 -11.23 16.79
CA SER A 83 5.51 -10.74 18.04
C SER A 83 4.13 -11.33 18.33
N ILE A 84 3.27 -11.48 17.32
CA ILE A 84 1.95 -12.11 17.42
C ILE A 84 2.10 -13.57 17.92
N GLU A 85 3.01 -14.35 17.33
CA GLU A 85 3.28 -15.73 17.81
C GLU A 85 3.83 -15.74 19.24
N TYR A 86 4.76 -14.84 19.56
CA TYR A 86 5.35 -14.76 20.91
C TYR A 86 4.32 -14.46 22.00
N PHE A 87 3.37 -13.56 21.73
CA PHE A 87 2.32 -13.17 22.69
C PHE A 87 1.04 -14.02 22.59
N GLY A 88 0.99 -15.00 21.68
CA GLY A 88 -0.19 -15.87 21.49
C GLY A 88 -1.43 -15.12 20.96
N LEU A 89 -1.23 -14.13 20.09
CA LEU A 89 -2.30 -13.30 19.54
C LEU A 89 -2.80 -13.83 18.19
N ILE A 90 -3.97 -13.33 17.76
CA ILE A 90 -4.53 -13.62 16.43
C ILE A 90 -3.89 -12.69 15.39
N GLY A 91 -3.54 -13.26 14.24
CA GLY A 91 -2.97 -12.53 13.11
C GLY A 91 -2.22 -13.44 12.14
N TYR A 92 -1.25 -12.90 11.43
CA TYR A 92 -0.42 -13.65 10.51
C TYR A 92 0.55 -14.55 11.26
N SER A 93 0.67 -15.82 10.80
CA SER A 93 1.80 -16.67 11.20
C SER A 93 3.10 -16.14 10.61
N VAL A 94 4.24 -16.47 11.21
CA VAL A 94 5.56 -16.10 10.68
C VAL A 94 5.77 -16.62 9.26
N GLU A 95 5.27 -17.82 8.93
CA GLU A 95 5.39 -18.38 7.58
C GLU A 95 4.53 -17.60 6.57
N ALA A 96 3.28 -17.25 6.92
CA ALA A 96 2.45 -16.39 6.06
C ALA A 96 3.09 -15.02 5.84
N ALA A 97 3.65 -14.41 6.90
CA ALA A 97 4.36 -13.13 6.80
C ALA A 97 5.57 -13.21 5.86
N LYS A 98 6.38 -14.27 5.92
CA LYS A 98 7.48 -14.50 4.97
C LYS A 98 6.99 -14.65 3.54
N ASN A 99 5.91 -15.41 3.35
CA ASN A 99 5.35 -15.66 2.02
C ASN A 99 4.84 -14.38 1.35
N VAL A 100 4.27 -13.43 2.10
CA VAL A 100 3.82 -12.14 1.55
C VAL A 100 4.95 -11.12 1.39
N SER A 101 5.96 -11.15 2.27
CA SER A 101 7.04 -10.15 2.26
C SER A 101 8.13 -10.44 1.22
N GLU A 102 8.34 -11.71 0.85
CA GLU A 102 9.36 -12.12 -0.10
C GLU A 102 8.74 -12.44 -1.47
N LYS A 103 8.86 -11.53 -2.45
CA LYS A 103 8.22 -11.65 -3.75
C LYS A 103 8.52 -12.98 -4.48
N PHE A 104 9.72 -13.56 -4.30
CA PHE A 104 10.02 -14.85 -4.89
C PHE A 104 9.23 -16.00 -4.24
N ARG A 105 8.99 -15.97 -2.91
CA ARG A 105 8.13 -16.93 -2.21
C ARG A 105 6.68 -16.76 -2.65
N LEU A 106 6.20 -15.52 -2.66
CA LEU A 106 4.89 -15.14 -3.13
C LEU A 106 4.59 -15.72 -4.51
N LYS A 107 5.46 -15.44 -5.49
CA LYS A 107 5.31 -15.95 -6.86
C LYS A 107 5.35 -17.49 -6.92
N SER A 108 6.25 -18.11 -6.18
CA SER A 108 6.35 -19.58 -6.10
C SER A 108 5.07 -20.21 -5.55
N CYS A 109 4.48 -19.63 -4.48
CA CYS A 109 3.21 -20.08 -3.93
C CYS A 109 2.07 -19.94 -4.93
N TRP A 110 1.98 -18.80 -5.62
CA TRP A 110 0.92 -18.54 -6.59
C TRP A 110 1.03 -19.46 -7.82
N ILE A 111 2.23 -19.61 -8.39
CA ILE A 111 2.47 -20.51 -9.54
C ILE A 111 2.10 -21.96 -9.18
N LYS A 112 2.55 -22.47 -8.01
CA LYS A 112 2.21 -23.82 -7.52
C LYS A 112 0.71 -24.04 -7.38
N ASN A 113 -0.03 -22.99 -7.03
CA ASN A 113 -1.48 -23.04 -6.86
C ASN A 113 -2.27 -22.57 -8.11
N ARG A 114 -1.60 -22.46 -9.27
CA ARG A 114 -2.19 -22.06 -10.56
C ARG A 114 -2.89 -20.69 -10.51
N ILE A 115 -2.38 -19.78 -9.71
CA ILE A 115 -2.83 -18.40 -9.64
C ILE A 115 -2.04 -17.61 -10.68
N LYS A 116 -2.77 -16.92 -11.57
CA LYS A 116 -2.18 -16.16 -12.66
C LYS A 116 -1.41 -14.94 -12.12
N THR A 117 -0.13 -14.86 -12.46
CA THR A 117 0.80 -13.80 -12.08
C THR A 117 1.78 -13.62 -13.25
N PRO A 118 2.43 -12.45 -13.42
CA PRO A 118 3.43 -12.27 -14.47
C PRO A 118 4.50 -13.36 -14.45
N TYR A 119 4.92 -13.81 -15.63
CA TYR A 119 6.08 -14.70 -15.73
C TYR A 119 7.29 -14.03 -15.11
N SER A 120 7.99 -14.73 -14.23
CA SER A 120 9.07 -14.13 -13.47
C SER A 120 10.29 -15.03 -13.28
N LYS A 121 11.46 -14.40 -13.11
CA LYS A 121 12.70 -15.05 -12.71
C LYS A 121 13.33 -14.29 -11.55
N THR A 122 13.84 -15.03 -10.57
CA THR A 122 14.63 -14.45 -9.49
C THR A 122 16.09 -14.37 -9.95
N ILE A 123 16.67 -13.19 -9.80
CA ILE A 123 18.06 -12.89 -10.12
C ILE A 123 18.86 -12.76 -8.83
N SER A 124 19.98 -13.46 -8.73
CA SER A 124 21.06 -13.24 -7.75
C SER A 124 22.33 -12.83 -8.49
N VAL A 125 23.37 -12.46 -7.75
CA VAL A 125 24.68 -12.13 -8.34
C VAL A 125 25.24 -13.32 -9.13
N GLU A 126 25.01 -14.55 -8.63
CA GLU A 126 25.55 -15.77 -9.22
C GLU A 126 24.88 -16.15 -10.53
N ASN A 127 23.56 -15.95 -10.67
CA ASN A 127 22.79 -16.37 -11.83
C ASN A 127 22.45 -15.27 -12.83
N PHE A 128 22.82 -14.01 -12.53
CA PHE A 128 22.46 -12.83 -13.32
C PHE A 128 22.73 -13.00 -14.81
N LYS A 129 23.98 -13.35 -15.17
CA LYS A 129 24.38 -13.46 -16.57
C LYS A 129 23.53 -14.47 -17.33
N SER A 130 23.35 -15.67 -16.77
CA SER A 130 22.57 -16.75 -17.40
C SER A 130 21.08 -16.45 -17.51
N VAL A 131 20.51 -15.65 -16.58
CA VAL A 131 19.10 -15.25 -16.64
C VAL A 131 18.89 -14.18 -17.70
N ILE A 132 19.73 -13.13 -17.73
CA ILE A 132 19.56 -12.02 -18.69
C ILE A 132 19.83 -12.45 -20.12
N GLU A 133 20.84 -13.29 -20.38
CA GLU A 133 21.13 -13.80 -21.71
C GLU A 133 19.98 -14.66 -22.29
N LYS A 134 19.18 -15.30 -21.43
CA LYS A 134 18.02 -16.11 -21.82
C LYS A 134 16.70 -15.35 -21.79
N TRP A 135 16.69 -14.13 -21.26
CA TRP A 135 15.46 -13.34 -21.16
C TRP A 135 15.20 -12.62 -22.49
N ASN A 136 14.04 -12.91 -23.08
CA ASN A 136 13.63 -12.38 -24.38
C ASN A 136 12.23 -11.74 -24.37
N ILE A 137 11.64 -11.49 -23.17
CA ILE A 137 10.32 -10.92 -23.00
C ILE A 137 10.46 -9.44 -22.67
N TYR A 138 10.07 -8.57 -23.59
CA TYR A 138 10.12 -7.12 -23.42
C TYR A 138 8.80 -6.47 -23.86
N PRO A 139 8.38 -5.35 -23.21
CA PRO A 139 9.03 -4.76 -22.04
C PRO A 139 8.96 -5.67 -20.81
N CYS A 140 9.80 -5.38 -19.81
CA CYS A 140 9.83 -6.13 -18.56
C CYS A 140 10.02 -5.19 -17.35
N ILE A 141 9.73 -5.72 -16.16
CA ILE A 141 9.92 -5.04 -14.89
C ILE A 141 11.05 -5.69 -14.11
N LEU A 142 11.97 -4.86 -13.62
CA LEU A 142 13.01 -5.26 -12.68
C LEU A 142 12.72 -4.62 -11.33
N LYS A 143 12.60 -5.41 -10.27
CA LYS A 143 12.25 -4.91 -8.94
C LYS A 143 12.92 -5.71 -7.81
N PRO A 144 13.17 -5.11 -6.64
CA PRO A 144 13.67 -5.85 -5.48
C PRO A 144 12.73 -6.99 -5.10
N SER A 145 13.28 -8.16 -4.74
CA SER A 145 12.47 -9.28 -4.26
C SER A 145 11.97 -9.06 -2.83
N PHE A 146 12.70 -8.32 -2.02
CA PHE A 146 12.29 -7.85 -0.71
C PHE A 146 12.43 -6.33 -0.68
N ALA A 147 11.32 -5.62 -0.77
CA ALA A 147 11.28 -4.17 -0.61
C ALA A 147 9.93 -3.78 -0.03
N GLY A 148 9.95 -2.82 0.85
CA GLY A 148 8.73 -2.14 1.28
C GLY A 148 8.08 -1.41 0.10
N GLY A 149 6.76 -1.27 0.11
CA GLY A 149 5.97 -0.67 -0.96
C GLY A 149 6.41 0.72 -1.44
N GLY A 150 5.62 1.33 -2.28
CA GLY A 150 5.86 2.67 -2.82
C GLY A 150 6.73 2.67 -4.08
N SER A 151 6.64 1.63 -4.91
CA SER A 151 7.33 1.50 -6.21
C SER A 151 8.86 1.71 -6.15
N ARG A 152 9.46 1.52 -4.97
CA ARG A 152 10.90 1.75 -4.76
C ARG A 152 11.75 0.79 -5.59
N ASP A 153 12.64 1.35 -6.41
CA ASP A 153 13.52 0.61 -7.32
C ASP A 153 12.75 -0.38 -8.24
N VAL A 154 11.50 -0.03 -8.61
CA VAL A 154 10.72 -0.72 -9.64
C VAL A 154 11.05 -0.08 -10.98
N LEU A 155 11.75 -0.80 -11.84
CA LEU A 155 12.36 -0.28 -13.06
C LEU A 155 11.76 -0.94 -14.29
N TYR A 156 11.19 -0.13 -15.17
CA TYR A 156 10.68 -0.55 -16.47
C TYR A 156 11.83 -0.64 -17.49
N CYS A 157 11.86 -1.70 -18.26
CA CYS A 157 12.93 -1.96 -19.23
C CYS A 157 12.33 -2.32 -20.60
N ASN A 158 12.58 -1.50 -21.62
CA ASN A 158 12.11 -1.73 -22.99
C ASN A 158 12.88 -2.81 -23.74
N ASN A 159 14.14 -3.04 -23.35
CA ASN A 159 15.08 -3.92 -24.06
C ASN A 159 16.18 -4.43 -23.14
N SER A 160 17.03 -5.30 -23.67
CA SER A 160 18.14 -5.92 -22.94
C SER A 160 19.19 -4.92 -22.45
N GLN A 161 19.41 -3.83 -23.19
CA GLN A 161 20.38 -2.81 -22.81
C GLN A 161 19.91 -2.04 -21.56
N GLU A 162 18.64 -1.60 -21.55
CA GLU A 162 18.04 -0.96 -20.38
C GLU A 162 17.99 -1.91 -19.19
N LEU A 163 17.60 -3.17 -19.40
CA LEU A 163 17.60 -4.19 -18.37
C LEU A 163 18.98 -4.33 -17.70
N PHE A 164 20.04 -4.37 -18.49
CA PHE A 164 21.40 -4.49 -17.98
C PHE A 164 21.86 -3.25 -17.22
N GLN A 165 21.53 -2.05 -17.71
CA GLN A 165 21.83 -0.79 -17.02
C GLN A 165 21.09 -0.68 -15.70
N ASN A 166 19.79 -0.96 -15.71
CA ASN A 166 18.93 -0.93 -14.52
C ASN A 166 19.37 -1.97 -13.48
N TYR A 167 19.74 -3.19 -13.89
CA TYR A 167 20.31 -4.15 -12.96
C TYR A 167 21.58 -3.64 -12.28
N LYS A 168 22.49 -3.02 -13.03
CA LYS A 168 23.73 -2.46 -12.46
C LYS A 168 23.45 -1.40 -11.38
N SER A 169 22.40 -0.61 -11.53
CA SER A 169 22.05 0.45 -10.59
C SER A 169 21.51 -0.06 -9.25
N ILE A 170 20.90 -1.27 -9.23
CA ILE A 170 20.26 -1.80 -8.02
C ILE A 170 20.94 -3.05 -7.43
N LYS A 171 21.79 -3.75 -8.16
CA LYS A 171 22.38 -5.04 -7.73
C LYS A 171 23.15 -5.00 -6.40
N SER A 172 23.77 -3.86 -6.07
CA SER A 172 24.50 -3.68 -4.81
C SER A 172 23.58 -3.45 -3.60
N LYS A 173 22.33 -3.07 -3.83
CA LYS A 173 21.36 -2.78 -2.80
C LYS A 173 20.59 -4.02 -2.33
N TYR A 174 20.45 -5.03 -3.20
CA TYR A 174 19.54 -6.16 -3.00
C TYR A 174 20.18 -7.50 -3.28
N LYS A 175 20.02 -8.46 -2.36
CA LYS A 175 20.50 -9.83 -2.54
C LYS A 175 19.77 -10.58 -3.66
N TYR A 176 18.45 -10.37 -3.74
CA TYR A 176 17.58 -10.97 -4.75
C TYR A 176 16.76 -9.89 -5.44
N ILE A 177 16.70 -9.99 -6.75
CA ILE A 177 15.95 -9.08 -7.64
C ILE A 177 14.99 -9.94 -8.44
N LEU A 178 13.76 -9.48 -8.64
CA LEU A 178 12.76 -10.14 -9.46
C LEU A 178 12.70 -9.47 -10.83
N LEU A 179 12.78 -10.27 -11.88
CA LEU A 179 12.56 -9.89 -13.26
C LEU A 179 11.23 -10.47 -13.71
N GLU A 180 10.32 -9.63 -14.21
CA GLU A 180 8.95 -10.01 -14.59
C GLU A 180 8.60 -9.50 -15.99
N GLU A 181 7.79 -10.25 -16.73
CA GLU A 181 7.13 -9.71 -17.93
C GLU A 181 6.25 -8.51 -17.54
N TYR A 182 6.15 -7.52 -18.41
CA TYR A 182 5.23 -6.41 -18.26
C TYR A 182 3.85 -6.80 -18.79
N ILE A 183 2.82 -6.66 -17.96
CA ILE A 183 1.45 -6.96 -18.35
C ILE A 183 0.76 -5.65 -18.77
N TYR A 184 0.29 -5.59 -20.02
CA TYR A 184 -0.55 -4.49 -20.48
C TYR A 184 -1.98 -4.64 -20.00
N GLY A 185 -2.55 -3.60 -19.40
CA GLY A 185 -3.91 -3.60 -18.89
C GLY A 185 -4.21 -2.46 -17.95
N SER A 186 -5.37 -2.48 -17.34
CA SER A 186 -5.73 -1.56 -16.26
C SER A 186 -5.19 -2.06 -14.93
N GLU A 187 -4.51 -1.19 -14.19
CA GLU A 187 -3.97 -1.52 -12.87
C GLU A 187 -4.97 -1.14 -11.77
N HIS A 188 -5.05 -1.99 -10.78
CA HIS A 188 -6.00 -1.87 -9.67
C HIS A 188 -5.35 -2.24 -8.35
N SER A 189 -5.95 -1.76 -7.25
CA SER A 189 -5.67 -2.31 -5.92
C SER A 189 -6.96 -2.66 -5.19
N ALA A 190 -6.88 -3.62 -4.27
CA ALA A 190 -8.00 -4.00 -3.42
C ALA A 190 -7.58 -4.12 -1.96
N GLU A 191 -8.41 -3.55 -1.09
CA GLU A 191 -8.35 -3.76 0.35
C GLU A 191 -9.21 -4.97 0.72
N VAL A 192 -8.63 -5.87 1.48
CA VAL A 192 -9.26 -7.16 1.83
C VAL A 192 -9.10 -7.43 3.31
N LEU A 193 -10.17 -7.89 3.94
CA LEU A 193 -10.14 -8.51 5.26
C LEU A 193 -10.28 -10.03 5.14
N VAL A 194 -9.43 -10.73 5.86
CA VAL A 194 -9.48 -12.20 5.98
C VAL A 194 -9.87 -12.54 7.42
N SER A 195 -10.94 -13.32 7.58
CA SER A 195 -11.44 -13.81 8.86
C SER A 195 -11.68 -15.32 8.76
N ASP A 196 -10.98 -16.12 9.54
CA ASP A 196 -11.01 -17.59 9.50
C ASP A 196 -10.87 -18.17 8.09
N GLY A 197 -9.98 -17.51 7.31
CA GLY A 197 -9.72 -17.86 5.91
C GLY A 197 -10.77 -17.38 4.91
N ASN A 198 -11.87 -16.76 5.36
CA ASN A 198 -12.86 -16.15 4.48
C ASN A 198 -12.44 -14.74 4.06
N VAL A 199 -12.63 -14.41 2.79
CA VAL A 199 -12.20 -13.14 2.19
C VAL A 199 -13.39 -12.19 2.03
N ASN A 200 -13.22 -10.98 2.53
CA ASN A 200 -14.14 -9.85 2.34
C ASN A 200 -13.41 -8.70 1.66
N ILE A 201 -13.87 -8.31 0.48
CA ILE A 201 -13.34 -7.13 -0.23
C ILE A 201 -13.93 -5.88 0.43
N ILE A 202 -13.08 -4.98 0.86
CA ILE A 202 -13.44 -3.73 1.53
C ILE A 202 -13.55 -2.58 0.53
N SER A 203 -12.58 -2.48 -0.38
CA SER A 203 -12.61 -1.49 -1.46
C SER A 203 -11.74 -1.96 -2.62
N ILE A 204 -12.06 -1.48 -3.81
CA ILE A 204 -11.23 -1.64 -5.01
C ILE A 204 -11.03 -0.26 -5.63
N SER A 205 -9.81 0.05 -6.04
CA SER A 205 -9.47 1.28 -6.76
C SER A 205 -8.94 1.00 -8.15
N ASP A 206 -9.20 1.92 -9.07
CA ASP A 206 -8.47 2.04 -10.33
C ASP A 206 -7.23 2.90 -10.10
N LYS A 207 -6.09 2.50 -10.67
CA LYS A 207 -4.80 3.19 -10.55
C LYS A 207 -4.43 3.79 -11.88
N PHE A 208 -4.06 5.08 -11.87
CA PHE A 208 -3.55 5.80 -13.05
C PHE A 208 -2.19 6.37 -12.74
N ASN A 209 -1.22 6.04 -13.57
CA ASN A 209 0.15 6.51 -13.39
C ASN A 209 0.33 7.94 -13.90
N TYR A 210 1.39 8.62 -13.42
CA TYR A 210 1.85 9.85 -14.06
C TYR A 210 2.17 9.58 -15.53
N SER A 211 1.87 10.52 -16.41
CA SER A 211 2.06 10.38 -17.87
C SER A 211 3.52 10.09 -18.28
N PHE A 212 4.47 10.43 -17.44
CA PHE A 212 5.89 10.21 -17.64
C PHE A 212 6.44 8.97 -16.90
N SER A 213 5.60 8.22 -16.21
CA SER A 213 6.00 7.04 -15.42
C SER A 213 5.14 5.83 -15.73
N ASN A 214 5.76 4.66 -15.82
CA ASN A 214 5.07 3.38 -15.96
C ASN A 214 4.83 2.67 -14.60
N THR A 215 5.30 3.25 -13.49
CA THR A 215 5.34 2.56 -12.20
C THR A 215 4.91 3.40 -11.01
N VAL A 216 4.75 4.72 -11.17
CA VAL A 216 4.36 5.63 -10.09
C VAL A 216 2.97 6.18 -10.32
N VAL A 217 2.07 5.85 -9.39
CA VAL A 217 0.65 6.22 -9.46
C VAL A 217 0.44 7.70 -9.15
N GLN A 218 -0.35 8.37 -9.99
CA GLN A 218 -0.83 9.74 -9.80
C GLN A 218 -2.23 9.77 -9.20
N ASP A 219 -3.14 8.92 -9.71
CA ASP A 219 -4.54 8.91 -9.26
C ASP A 219 -4.96 7.53 -8.78
N LEU A 220 -5.67 7.50 -7.66
CA LEU A 220 -6.46 6.35 -7.23
C LEU A 220 -7.92 6.76 -7.22
N ILE A 221 -8.73 6.03 -7.98
CA ILE A 221 -10.17 6.31 -8.16
C ILE A 221 -10.97 5.24 -7.41
N PHE A 222 -11.89 5.67 -6.57
CA PHE A 222 -12.78 4.81 -5.78
C PHE A 222 -14.26 5.15 -6.04
N PRO A 223 -15.15 4.16 -6.10
CA PRO A 223 -14.81 2.77 -6.30
C PRO A 223 -14.25 2.55 -7.71
N SER A 224 -13.58 1.41 -7.90
CA SER A 224 -13.16 0.96 -9.23
C SER A 224 -14.36 0.81 -10.16
N LYS A 225 -14.15 1.04 -11.47
CA LYS A 225 -15.15 0.84 -12.52
C LYS A 225 -15.33 -0.64 -12.91
N ILE A 226 -14.68 -1.55 -12.18
CA ILE A 226 -14.85 -3.00 -12.38
C ILE A 226 -16.30 -3.42 -12.13
N GLY A 227 -16.90 -4.15 -13.08
CA GLY A 227 -18.27 -4.63 -12.96
C GLY A 227 -18.45 -5.70 -11.87
N ILE A 228 -19.66 -5.83 -11.35
CA ILE A 228 -20.00 -6.71 -10.23
C ILE A 228 -19.60 -8.19 -10.46
N GLN A 229 -19.80 -8.71 -11.67
CA GLN A 229 -19.41 -10.07 -12.04
C GLN A 229 -17.90 -10.31 -11.89
N LYS A 230 -17.10 -9.30 -12.21
CA LYS A 230 -15.65 -9.37 -12.04
C LYS A 230 -15.24 -9.30 -10.58
N ILE A 231 -15.97 -8.53 -9.76
CA ILE A 231 -15.74 -8.45 -8.31
C ILE A 231 -15.94 -9.82 -7.64
N GLU A 232 -16.98 -10.56 -8.02
CA GLU A 232 -17.20 -11.93 -7.51
C GLU A 232 -16.05 -12.87 -7.90
N HIS A 233 -15.59 -12.80 -9.16
CA HIS A 233 -14.42 -13.56 -9.60
C HIS A 233 -13.15 -13.18 -8.83
N LEU A 234 -12.93 -11.88 -8.55
CA LEU A 234 -11.80 -11.40 -7.75
C LEU A 234 -11.87 -11.91 -6.32
N LYS A 235 -13.05 -11.98 -5.71
CA LYS A 235 -13.24 -12.52 -4.37
C LYS A 235 -12.76 -13.97 -4.28
N GLU A 236 -13.13 -14.80 -5.25
CA GLU A 236 -12.65 -16.19 -5.33
C GLU A 236 -11.13 -16.26 -5.56
N LEU A 237 -10.60 -15.41 -6.45
CA LEU A 237 -9.17 -15.35 -6.74
C LEU A 237 -8.37 -14.93 -5.50
N PHE A 238 -8.81 -13.91 -4.77
CA PHE A 238 -8.18 -13.45 -3.55
C PHE A 238 -8.26 -14.49 -2.44
N TRP A 239 -9.38 -15.22 -2.34
CA TRP A 239 -9.49 -16.35 -1.42
C TRP A 239 -8.44 -17.44 -1.72
N LYS A 240 -8.30 -17.86 -2.98
CA LYS A 240 -7.28 -18.82 -3.41
C LYS A 240 -5.87 -18.31 -3.10
N ALA A 241 -5.62 -17.03 -3.36
CA ALA A 241 -4.33 -16.39 -3.10
C ALA A 241 -3.99 -16.36 -1.60
N CYS A 242 -4.91 -15.91 -0.75
CA CYS A 242 -4.73 -15.90 0.71
C CYS A 242 -4.50 -17.31 1.26
N LYS A 243 -5.31 -18.28 0.84
CA LYS A 243 -5.18 -19.68 1.23
C LYS A 243 -3.81 -20.25 0.85
N SER A 244 -3.31 -19.97 -0.36
CA SER A 244 -2.01 -20.45 -0.84
C SER A 244 -0.82 -19.92 -0.03
N LEU A 245 -0.99 -18.77 0.61
CA LEU A 245 0.02 -18.08 1.42
C LEU A 245 -0.11 -18.38 2.92
N GLY A 246 -1.18 -19.09 3.33
CA GLY A 246 -1.45 -19.40 4.72
C GLY A 246 -2.06 -18.25 5.53
N ILE A 247 -2.68 -17.28 4.86
CA ILE A 247 -3.34 -16.14 5.53
C ILE A 247 -4.70 -16.62 6.06
N LYS A 248 -4.92 -16.52 7.37
CA LYS A 248 -6.17 -16.90 8.02
C LYS A 248 -6.93 -15.72 8.61
N ASN A 249 -6.23 -14.78 9.27
CA ASN A 249 -6.81 -13.62 9.92
C ASN A 249 -5.95 -12.38 9.69
N GLY A 250 -6.56 -11.24 9.35
CA GLY A 250 -5.90 -9.96 9.19
C GLY A 250 -6.29 -9.21 7.92
N ALA A 251 -5.52 -8.20 7.61
CA ALA A 251 -5.69 -7.35 6.42
C ALA A 251 -4.75 -7.78 5.29
N ALA A 252 -5.20 -7.66 4.05
CA ALA A 252 -4.39 -7.87 2.85
C ALA A 252 -4.66 -6.76 1.83
N HIS A 253 -3.58 -6.21 1.29
CA HIS A 253 -3.63 -5.23 0.20
C HIS A 253 -3.16 -5.91 -1.09
N PHE A 254 -4.06 -6.08 -2.05
CA PHE A 254 -3.74 -6.68 -3.35
C PHE A 254 -3.44 -5.61 -4.39
N GLU A 255 -2.45 -5.90 -5.25
CA GLU A 255 -2.23 -5.19 -6.50
C GLU A 255 -2.36 -6.15 -7.67
N PHE A 256 -3.09 -5.76 -8.71
CA PHE A 256 -3.39 -6.61 -9.86
C PHE A 256 -3.63 -5.83 -11.14
N ILE A 257 -3.45 -6.50 -12.27
CA ILE A 257 -3.77 -5.98 -13.61
C ILE A 257 -4.87 -6.82 -14.24
N ILE A 258 -5.82 -6.16 -14.90
CA ILE A 258 -6.76 -6.78 -15.80
C ILE A 258 -6.33 -6.45 -17.23
N ASN A 259 -5.94 -7.47 -18.00
CA ASN A 259 -5.48 -7.28 -19.37
C ASN A 259 -6.66 -7.11 -20.35
N GLN A 260 -6.35 -6.87 -21.64
CA GLN A 260 -7.34 -6.67 -22.69
C GLN A 260 -8.25 -7.90 -22.92
N ASN A 261 -7.79 -9.10 -22.56
CA ASN A 261 -8.56 -10.34 -22.64
C ASN A 261 -9.43 -10.56 -21.38
N ASN A 262 -9.58 -9.55 -20.53
CA ASN A 262 -10.28 -9.63 -19.24
C ASN A 262 -9.68 -10.67 -18.26
N GLU A 263 -8.41 -11.00 -18.40
CA GLU A 263 -7.68 -11.89 -17.50
C GLU A 263 -7.04 -11.09 -16.38
N THR A 264 -7.12 -11.61 -15.15
CA THR A 264 -6.53 -10.97 -13.97
C THR A 264 -5.16 -11.57 -13.66
N TYR A 265 -4.15 -10.72 -13.54
CA TYR A 265 -2.80 -11.05 -13.10
C TYR A 265 -2.54 -10.44 -11.73
N LEU A 266 -2.32 -11.26 -10.71
CA LEU A 266 -1.92 -10.76 -9.40
C LEU A 266 -0.44 -10.34 -9.42
N LEU A 267 -0.17 -9.09 -9.07
CA LEU A 267 1.18 -8.51 -9.05
C LEU A 267 1.85 -8.71 -7.71
N GLU A 268 1.15 -8.33 -6.65
CA GLU A 268 1.66 -8.30 -5.27
C GLU A 268 0.53 -8.40 -4.24
N ILE A 269 0.89 -8.77 -3.02
CA ILE A 269 0.05 -8.69 -1.83
C ILE A 269 0.88 -8.15 -0.66
N GLY A 270 0.37 -7.14 0.03
CA GLY A 270 0.89 -6.70 1.33
C GLY A 270 0.12 -7.36 2.46
N GLY A 271 0.81 -7.92 3.46
CA GLY A 271 0.20 -8.52 4.66
C GLY A 271 -0.24 -7.45 5.68
N ARG A 272 -0.89 -6.41 5.21
CA ARG A 272 -1.27 -5.21 5.97
C ARG A 272 -2.37 -4.45 5.24
N PRO A 273 -3.06 -3.49 5.89
CA PRO A 273 -3.91 -2.53 5.19
C PRO A 273 -3.11 -1.75 4.14
N GLY A 274 -3.74 -1.34 3.07
CA GLY A 274 -3.16 -0.44 2.07
C GLY A 274 -2.64 0.84 2.69
N GLY A 275 -1.59 1.40 2.09
CA GLY A 275 -0.88 2.55 2.65
C GLY A 275 -1.78 3.75 2.91
N GLY A 276 -1.58 4.38 4.06
CA GLY A 276 -2.14 5.67 4.39
C GLY A 276 -3.67 5.74 4.42
N LEU A 277 -4.23 6.58 3.57
CA LEU A 277 -5.66 6.89 3.54
C LEU A 277 -6.54 5.72 3.07
N ASN A 278 -5.99 4.68 2.45
CA ASN A 278 -6.74 3.47 2.09
C ASN A 278 -7.32 2.77 3.32
N PHE A 279 -6.54 2.70 4.42
CA PHE A 279 -7.01 2.12 5.66
C PHE A 279 -8.12 2.97 6.29
N PHE A 280 -7.95 4.29 6.32
CA PHE A 280 -8.94 5.27 6.74
C PHE A 280 -8.54 6.68 6.25
N PRO A 281 -9.46 7.47 5.65
CA PRO A 281 -10.92 7.34 5.66
C PRO A 281 -11.54 6.82 4.34
N ILE A 282 -10.75 6.39 3.35
CA ILE A 282 -11.26 6.12 1.99
C ILE A 282 -12.40 5.09 1.99
N SER A 283 -12.20 3.90 2.57
CA SER A 283 -13.24 2.86 2.60
C SER A 283 -14.50 3.33 3.32
N TYR A 284 -14.34 4.04 4.45
CA TYR A 284 -15.45 4.55 5.22
C TYR A 284 -16.30 5.56 4.44
N ILE A 285 -15.68 6.49 3.73
CA ILE A 285 -16.40 7.51 2.95
C ILE A 285 -16.95 6.90 1.65
N SER A 286 -16.19 6.03 0.96
CA SER A 286 -16.58 5.44 -0.32
C SER A 286 -17.78 4.49 -0.19
N ASN A 287 -17.82 3.64 0.84
CA ASN A 287 -18.81 2.58 0.96
C ASN A 287 -19.41 2.39 2.38
N GLY A 288 -18.96 3.16 3.36
CA GLY A 288 -19.44 3.09 4.74
C GLY A 288 -18.83 1.98 5.58
N ILE A 289 -17.83 1.25 5.07
CA ILE A 289 -17.17 0.17 5.81
C ILE A 289 -16.05 0.76 6.67
N ASP A 290 -16.19 0.60 7.98
CA ASP A 290 -15.15 0.99 8.95
C ASP A 290 -14.06 -0.08 8.99
N TYR A 291 -13.08 0.05 8.07
CA TYR A 291 -12.03 -0.92 7.89
C TYR A 291 -11.19 -1.16 9.18
N PRO A 292 -10.71 -0.10 9.90
CA PRO A 292 -10.04 -0.27 11.18
C PRO A 292 -10.86 -1.03 12.21
N TYR A 293 -12.14 -0.69 12.37
CA TYR A 293 -13.05 -1.35 13.32
C TYR A 293 -13.19 -2.84 13.02
N HIS A 294 -13.45 -3.21 11.77
CA HIS A 294 -13.60 -4.62 11.40
C HIS A 294 -12.29 -5.41 11.53
N LEU A 295 -11.15 -4.82 11.14
CA LEU A 295 -9.84 -5.47 11.31
C LEU A 295 -9.56 -5.75 12.79
N ILE A 296 -9.75 -4.77 13.66
CA ILE A 296 -9.54 -4.93 15.11
C ILE A 296 -10.43 -6.03 15.66
N ASN A 297 -11.73 -6.07 15.30
CA ASN A 297 -12.63 -7.11 15.78
C ASN A 297 -12.21 -8.51 15.33
N ILE A 298 -11.72 -8.69 14.09
CA ILE A 298 -11.14 -9.96 13.62
C ILE A 298 -9.95 -10.36 14.51
N LEU A 299 -9.04 -9.42 14.79
CA LEU A 299 -7.87 -9.70 15.62
C LEU A 299 -8.18 -9.92 17.10
N LEU A 300 -9.37 -9.52 17.56
CA LEU A 300 -9.90 -9.76 18.90
C LEU A 300 -10.82 -10.99 18.98
N ASP A 301 -10.87 -11.83 17.96
CA ASP A 301 -11.75 -13.01 17.85
C ASP A 301 -13.25 -12.63 17.99
N LYS A 302 -13.63 -11.50 17.44
CA LYS A 302 -15.01 -11.07 17.44
C LYS A 302 -15.59 -11.12 16.04
N HIS A 303 -16.62 -11.94 15.87
CA HIS A 303 -17.35 -12.00 14.61
C HIS A 303 -18.24 -10.76 14.48
N THR A 304 -17.88 -9.87 13.55
CA THR A 304 -18.72 -8.73 13.14
C THR A 304 -19.09 -8.91 11.68
N ALA A 305 -20.37 -8.78 11.36
CA ALA A 305 -20.82 -8.77 9.98
C ALA A 305 -20.17 -7.56 9.27
N ILE A 306 -19.42 -7.81 8.22
CA ILE A 306 -18.94 -6.78 7.33
C ILE A 306 -20.10 -6.49 6.37
N GLY A 307 -20.57 -5.24 6.34
CA GLY A 307 -21.68 -4.83 5.47
C GLY A 307 -21.39 -5.11 4.01
N ASN A 308 -22.46 -5.18 3.19
CA ASN A 308 -22.30 -5.32 1.74
C ASN A 308 -21.56 -4.10 1.17
N PHE A 309 -20.79 -4.36 0.11
CA PHE A 309 -20.14 -3.31 -0.65
C PHE A 309 -21.19 -2.46 -1.38
N GLU A 310 -21.53 -1.30 -0.81
CA GLU A 310 -22.46 -0.34 -1.38
C GLU A 310 -21.76 0.99 -1.61
N VAL A 311 -21.78 1.47 -2.85
CA VAL A 311 -21.14 2.75 -3.18
C VAL A 311 -21.94 3.90 -2.62
N LYS A 312 -21.35 4.66 -1.69
CA LYS A 312 -21.92 5.89 -1.12
C LYS A 312 -21.38 7.13 -1.80
N ASN A 313 -20.07 7.18 -2.00
CA ASN A 313 -19.41 8.31 -2.64
C ASN A 313 -18.31 7.86 -3.59
N LYS A 314 -18.10 8.60 -4.65
CA LYS A 314 -16.95 8.47 -5.53
C LYS A 314 -15.83 9.37 -5.02
N LEU A 315 -14.62 8.83 -4.93
CA LEU A 315 -13.44 9.51 -4.40
C LEU A 315 -12.30 9.46 -5.40
N CYS A 316 -11.53 10.54 -5.44
CA CYS A 316 -10.22 10.55 -6.07
C CYS A 316 -9.16 10.93 -5.04
N TRP A 317 -8.12 10.11 -4.94
CA TRP A 317 -6.89 10.44 -4.25
C TRP A 317 -5.85 10.80 -5.30
N HIS A 318 -5.72 12.12 -5.55
CA HIS A 318 -4.85 12.70 -6.57
C HIS A 318 -3.54 13.18 -5.96
N PHE A 319 -2.42 12.81 -6.57
CA PHE A 319 -1.09 13.31 -6.22
C PHE A 319 -0.68 14.43 -7.16
N PHE A 320 -0.27 15.55 -6.60
CA PHE A 320 0.04 16.77 -7.35
C PHE A 320 1.23 16.60 -8.30
N LYS A 321 1.31 17.48 -9.27
CA LYS A 321 2.43 17.55 -10.23
C LYS A 321 3.77 17.77 -9.53
N ILE A 322 4.82 17.31 -10.20
CA ILE A 322 6.20 17.45 -9.74
C ILE A 322 6.80 18.70 -10.34
N TYR A 323 7.58 19.40 -9.54
CA TYR A 323 8.35 20.56 -10.00
C TYR A 323 9.79 20.17 -10.36
N ASN A 324 10.52 21.08 -11.06
CA ASN A 324 11.93 20.95 -11.40
C ASN A 324 12.68 22.17 -10.85
N GLY A 325 13.57 21.98 -9.89
CA GLY A 325 14.33 23.02 -9.23
C GLY A 325 14.31 22.92 -7.70
N VAL A 326 14.77 23.95 -7.01
CA VAL A 326 14.72 24.06 -5.55
C VAL A 326 13.43 24.76 -5.15
N LEU A 327 12.65 24.16 -4.26
CA LEU A 327 11.37 24.72 -3.82
C LEU A 327 11.59 26.00 -3.00
N ASP A 328 11.01 27.11 -3.46
CA ASP A 328 11.00 28.40 -2.77
C ASP A 328 9.70 28.63 -2.00
N GLU A 329 8.55 28.36 -2.62
CA GLU A 329 7.25 28.61 -2.01
C GLU A 329 6.18 27.61 -2.49
N VAL A 330 5.22 27.28 -1.61
CA VAL A 330 4.00 26.53 -1.95
C VAL A 330 2.80 27.46 -1.80
N LEU A 331 2.06 27.67 -2.88
CA LEU A 331 0.88 28.54 -2.92
C LEU A 331 -0.39 27.73 -3.15
N GLY A 332 -1.54 28.21 -2.65
CA GLY A 332 -2.87 27.69 -2.95
C GLY A 332 -3.33 26.50 -2.11
N LEU A 333 -2.53 25.98 -1.15
CA LEU A 333 -2.96 24.84 -0.32
C LEU A 333 -4.22 25.16 0.49
N ASN A 334 -4.33 26.33 1.09
CA ASN A 334 -5.52 26.74 1.84
C ASN A 334 -6.75 26.87 0.94
N GLU A 335 -6.57 27.33 -0.31
CA GLU A 335 -7.63 27.40 -1.30
C GLU A 335 -8.13 26.01 -1.71
N VAL A 336 -7.21 25.04 -1.92
CA VAL A 336 -7.57 23.62 -2.13
C VAL A 336 -8.34 23.09 -0.93
N LEU A 337 -7.85 23.30 0.30
CA LEU A 337 -8.48 22.81 1.52
C LEU A 337 -9.87 23.45 1.78
N SER A 338 -10.13 24.65 1.30
CA SER A 338 -11.42 25.33 1.45
C SER A 338 -12.49 24.86 0.45
N HIS A 339 -12.12 24.07 -0.57
CA HIS A 339 -13.09 23.56 -1.52
C HIS A 339 -14.03 22.53 -0.89
N LYS A 340 -15.34 22.70 -1.09
CA LYS A 340 -16.40 21.92 -0.41
C LYS A 340 -16.29 20.39 -0.56
N ASP A 341 -15.72 19.92 -1.68
CA ASP A 341 -15.61 18.50 -1.97
C ASP A 341 -14.26 17.90 -1.52
N VAL A 342 -13.34 18.72 -0.99
CA VAL A 342 -12.06 18.27 -0.48
C VAL A 342 -12.22 17.72 0.92
N ILE A 343 -11.78 16.46 1.09
CA ILE A 343 -11.78 15.75 2.37
C ILE A 343 -10.47 16.03 3.10
N LYS A 344 -9.36 15.97 2.37
CA LYS A 344 -8.02 16.18 2.91
C LYS A 344 -7.04 16.56 1.80
N ALA A 345 -6.11 17.46 2.10
CA ALA A 345 -4.95 17.73 1.27
C ALA A 345 -3.72 17.96 2.15
N ASP A 346 -2.55 17.62 1.64
CA ASP A 346 -1.29 17.82 2.35
C ASP A 346 -0.10 17.90 1.40
N ILE A 347 0.98 18.52 1.88
CA ILE A 347 2.25 18.67 1.16
C ILE A 347 3.33 17.88 1.88
N PHE A 348 4.14 17.14 1.11
CA PHE A 348 5.22 16.30 1.62
C PHE A 348 6.59 16.97 1.55
N VAL A 349 6.71 17.99 0.71
CA VAL A 349 7.95 18.74 0.46
C VAL A 349 8.08 19.94 1.39
N LYS A 350 9.32 20.38 1.62
CA LYS A 350 9.66 21.56 2.41
C LYS A 350 10.40 22.56 1.53
N ILE A 351 10.36 23.84 1.91
CA ILE A 351 11.18 24.89 1.28
C ILE A 351 12.65 24.47 1.34
N GLY A 352 13.35 24.60 0.22
CA GLY A 352 14.71 24.14 0.02
C GLY A 352 14.83 22.71 -0.56
N ASP A 353 13.75 21.93 -0.63
CA ASP A 353 13.79 20.60 -1.25
C ASP A 353 13.99 20.72 -2.78
N PHE A 354 14.92 19.94 -3.31
CA PHE A 354 15.15 19.83 -4.75
C PHE A 354 14.35 18.66 -5.34
N ARG A 355 13.76 18.89 -6.53
CA ARG A 355 13.19 17.85 -7.40
C ARG A 355 13.70 18.07 -8.84
N ASN A 356 13.84 17.00 -9.59
CA ASN A 356 14.34 17.04 -10.98
C ASN A 356 13.23 16.88 -12.04
N GLY A 357 11.97 17.12 -11.66
CA GLY A 357 10.81 16.97 -12.55
C GLY A 357 10.36 15.54 -12.81
N ASN A 358 11.05 14.53 -12.25
CA ASN A 358 10.73 13.11 -12.39
C ASN A 358 10.48 12.46 -11.04
N LEU A 359 9.81 11.30 -11.06
CA LEU A 359 9.61 10.43 -9.89
C LEU A 359 10.15 9.03 -10.18
N GLU A 360 10.97 8.54 -9.27
CA GLU A 360 11.44 7.16 -9.28
C GLU A 360 10.60 6.26 -8.37
N ASN A 361 9.87 6.86 -7.43
CA ASN A 361 9.04 6.14 -6.46
C ASN A 361 8.04 7.07 -5.76
N ASP A 362 7.08 6.48 -5.05
CA ASP A 362 5.99 7.19 -4.37
C ASP A 362 6.44 8.16 -3.27
N LEU A 363 7.62 7.93 -2.67
CA LEU A 363 8.15 8.80 -1.60
C LEU A 363 8.62 10.16 -2.09
N GLN A 364 8.81 10.30 -3.40
CA GLN A 364 9.23 11.55 -4.01
C GLN A 364 8.06 12.47 -4.39
N ARG A 365 6.82 12.03 -4.18
CA ARG A 365 5.60 12.83 -4.42
C ARG A 365 5.65 14.14 -3.64
N THR A 366 5.08 15.19 -4.20
CA THR A 366 5.09 16.54 -3.62
C THR A 366 3.97 16.78 -2.62
N GLY A 367 2.85 16.08 -2.78
CA GLY A 367 1.66 16.20 -1.95
C GLY A 367 0.46 15.56 -2.62
N TYR A 368 -0.70 15.69 -1.99
CA TYR A 368 -1.94 15.08 -2.48
C TYR A 368 -3.17 15.90 -2.12
N VAL A 369 -4.26 15.60 -2.81
CA VAL A 369 -5.62 15.96 -2.44
C VAL A 369 -6.53 14.74 -2.52
N LEU A 370 -7.35 14.50 -1.49
CA LEU A 370 -8.44 13.53 -1.45
C LEU A 370 -9.76 14.28 -1.53
N PHE A 371 -10.58 13.97 -2.53
CA PHE A 371 -11.83 14.70 -2.77
C PHE A 371 -12.94 13.78 -3.32
N THR A 372 -14.20 14.22 -3.18
CA THR A 372 -15.37 13.57 -3.79
C THR A 372 -15.65 14.12 -5.18
N TYR A 373 -16.23 13.28 -6.05
CA TYR A 373 -16.67 13.69 -7.38
C TYR A 373 -17.97 12.98 -7.80
N GLU A 374 -18.72 13.55 -8.74
CA GLU A 374 -20.02 13.03 -9.18
C GLU A 374 -19.94 12.25 -10.51
N SER A 375 -19.15 12.75 -11.46
CA SER A 375 -19.00 12.20 -12.81
C SER A 375 -17.56 12.29 -13.30
N ASP A 376 -17.23 11.56 -14.38
CA ASP A 376 -15.88 11.64 -14.98
C ASP A 376 -15.54 13.07 -15.48
N LYS A 377 -16.56 13.81 -15.94
CA LYS A 377 -16.37 15.23 -16.31
C LYS A 377 -16.00 16.08 -15.10
N ASP A 378 -16.72 15.91 -13.99
CA ASP A 378 -16.46 16.61 -12.73
C ASP A 378 -15.08 16.23 -12.15
N LEU A 379 -14.73 14.93 -12.16
CA LEU A 379 -13.42 14.43 -11.79
C LEU A 379 -12.30 15.17 -12.54
N ASN A 380 -12.38 15.20 -13.87
CA ASN A 380 -11.37 15.83 -14.71
C ASN A 380 -11.29 17.37 -14.49
N GLN A 381 -12.42 18.02 -14.22
CA GLN A 381 -12.47 19.44 -13.92
C GLN A 381 -11.79 19.74 -12.57
N LYS A 382 -12.07 18.95 -11.54
CA LYS A 382 -11.48 19.09 -10.20
C LYS A 382 -9.97 18.84 -10.20
N ILE A 383 -9.49 17.78 -10.87
CA ILE A 383 -8.04 17.55 -11.03
C ILE A 383 -7.37 18.77 -11.65
N LYS A 384 -7.90 19.27 -12.79
CA LYS A 384 -7.34 20.45 -13.44
C LYS A 384 -7.38 21.70 -12.56
N LEU A 385 -8.46 21.88 -11.79
CA LEU A 385 -8.60 22.98 -10.85
C LEU A 385 -7.52 22.93 -9.77
N PHE A 386 -7.39 21.78 -9.08
CA PHE A 386 -6.44 21.63 -7.98
C PHE A 386 -4.98 21.75 -8.46
N ASP A 387 -4.65 21.17 -9.61
CA ASP A 387 -3.33 21.33 -10.24
C ASP A 387 -3.03 22.78 -10.68
N LYS A 388 -4.06 23.57 -10.97
CA LYS A 388 -3.92 24.99 -11.31
C LYS A 388 -3.77 25.88 -10.08
N VAL A 389 -4.53 25.57 -9.02
CA VAL A 389 -4.57 26.34 -7.78
C VAL A 389 -3.29 26.11 -6.97
N LEU A 390 -2.91 24.84 -6.77
CA LEU A 390 -1.68 24.51 -6.05
C LEU A 390 -0.47 24.76 -6.95
N LYS A 391 0.45 25.61 -6.50
CA LYS A 391 1.67 25.97 -7.24
C LYS A 391 2.90 25.76 -6.38
N PHE A 392 3.90 25.15 -6.98
CA PHE A 392 5.25 25.05 -6.44
C PHE A 392 6.12 26.08 -7.17
N LYS A 393 6.48 27.16 -6.50
CA LYS A 393 7.48 28.11 -7.01
C LYS A 393 8.87 27.56 -6.75
N VAL A 394 9.72 27.62 -7.75
CA VAL A 394 11.11 27.17 -7.70
C VAL A 394 12.06 28.31 -8.03
N LEU A 395 13.27 28.23 -7.44
CA LEU A 395 14.39 29.12 -7.74
C LEU A 395 15.03 28.77 -9.07
#